data_52751a556c02a54bd1aab38e5d12bd2f
#
_entry.id   52751a556c02a54bd1aab38e5d12bd2f
#
_cell.length_a   1.000
_cell.length_b   1.000
_cell.length_c   1.000
_cell.angle_alpha   90.00
_cell.angle_beta   90.00
_cell.angle_gamma   90.00
#
_symmetry.space_group_name_H-M   'P 1'
#
loop_
_entity.id
_entity.type
_entity.pdbx_description
1 polymer ?
#
loop_
_entity_poly.entity_id
_entity_poly.type
_entity_poly.pdbx_seq_one_letter_code
_entity_poly.pdbx_strand_id
1 'polypeptide(L)'
;NRPESIPAGSESDQLVSNYDLMPTLLSSIGLKEKMPAKPLSPGRDFSRTLAGEYVPWKDEVFYEFENTRAIRTPDWKLIKRFPYGPDELFELGSDPHERTNLTNVPVHGPIKLALQKRLDDFFKRHADPRFDLWNGGGSKTKLLVMDAPVVGVPASE
;
A
#
# COMPACT_ATOMS: atom_id res chain seq x y z
N ASN A 1 10.69 12.94 -20.14
CA ASN A 1 11.61 14.03 -19.83
C ASN A 1 10.90 15.37 -20.03
N ARG A 2 10.87 16.22 -18.99
CA ARG A 2 10.28 17.59 -19.02
C ARG A 2 11.28 18.56 -18.41
N PRO A 3 12.38 18.85 -19.09
CA PRO A 3 13.48 19.65 -18.52
C PRO A 3 13.06 21.08 -18.14
N GLU A 4 11.98 21.60 -18.75
CA GLU A 4 11.43 22.92 -18.42
C GLU A 4 10.61 22.95 -17.11
N SER A 5 10.18 21.77 -16.62
CA SER A 5 9.27 21.66 -15.48
C SER A 5 9.84 20.85 -14.33
N ILE A 6 10.85 20.03 -14.59
CA ILE A 6 11.48 19.15 -13.59
C ILE A 6 12.96 19.50 -13.54
N PRO A 7 13.47 20.03 -12.42
CA PRO A 7 14.87 20.38 -12.26
C PRO A 7 15.78 19.17 -12.50
N ALA A 8 16.82 19.33 -13.26
CA ALA A 8 17.77 18.25 -13.52
C ALA A 8 18.49 17.83 -12.23
N GLY A 9 18.63 16.52 -12.02
CA GLY A 9 19.32 15.98 -10.85
C GLY A 9 18.55 16.14 -9.53
N SER A 10 17.25 16.52 -9.57
CA SER A 10 16.44 16.58 -8.35
C SER A 10 16.14 15.16 -7.83
N GLU A 11 16.14 15.03 -6.52
CA GLU A 11 15.81 13.80 -5.79
C GLU A 11 14.73 14.08 -4.74
N SER A 12 13.94 13.08 -4.38
CA SER A 12 12.92 13.19 -3.35
C SER A 12 12.77 11.84 -2.63
N ASP A 13 12.75 11.87 -1.30
CA ASP A 13 12.54 10.70 -0.44
C ASP A 13 11.06 10.42 -0.15
N GLN A 14 10.14 11.18 -0.75
CA GLN A 14 8.71 10.99 -0.54
C GLN A 14 8.26 9.59 -0.98
N LEU A 15 7.51 8.92 -0.12
CA LEU A 15 6.91 7.63 -0.45
C LEU A 15 5.74 7.82 -1.42
N VAL A 16 5.94 7.41 -2.66
CA VAL A 16 4.92 7.41 -3.70
C VAL A 16 4.53 5.99 -4.08
N SER A 17 3.28 5.79 -4.50
CA SER A 17 2.74 4.50 -4.90
C SER A 17 2.31 4.50 -6.37
N ASN A 18 2.02 3.32 -6.91
CA ASN A 18 1.45 3.20 -8.26
C ASN A 18 0.11 3.92 -8.41
N TYR A 19 -0.65 4.09 -7.33
CA TYR A 19 -1.91 4.87 -7.35
C TYR A 19 -1.66 6.34 -7.67
N ASP A 20 -0.50 6.88 -7.27
CA ASP A 20 -0.14 8.29 -7.41
C ASP A 20 0.28 8.65 -8.86
N LEU A 21 0.59 7.65 -9.71
CA LEU A 21 1.07 7.90 -11.08
C LEU A 21 0.00 8.55 -11.97
N MET A 22 -1.22 8.02 -11.99
CA MET A 22 -2.28 8.55 -12.86
C MET A 22 -2.61 10.02 -12.55
N PRO A 23 -2.94 10.42 -11.30
CA PRO A 23 -3.22 11.82 -11.01
C PRO A 23 -2.03 12.73 -11.30
N THR A 24 -0.79 12.28 -11.05
CA THR A 24 0.41 13.04 -11.34
C THR A 24 0.63 13.25 -12.84
N LEU A 25 0.46 12.19 -13.64
CA LEU A 25 0.58 12.30 -15.10
C LEU A 25 -0.49 13.23 -15.68
N LEU A 26 -1.75 13.07 -15.28
CA LEU A 26 -2.84 13.92 -15.75
C LEU A 26 -2.60 15.40 -15.39
N SER A 27 -2.18 15.68 -14.15
CA SER A 27 -1.80 17.03 -13.75
C SER A 27 -0.63 17.57 -14.57
N SER A 28 0.39 16.75 -14.79
CA SER A 28 1.58 17.16 -15.53
C SER A 28 1.30 17.54 -16.98
N ILE A 29 0.27 16.99 -17.60
CA ILE A 29 -0.13 17.32 -18.98
C ILE A 29 -1.36 18.26 -19.06
N GLY A 30 -1.78 18.84 -17.94
CA GLY A 30 -2.91 19.78 -17.89
C GLY A 30 -4.29 19.15 -18.06
N LEU A 31 -4.43 17.86 -17.76
CA LEU A 31 -5.68 17.09 -17.86
C LEU A 31 -6.19 16.59 -16.51
N LYS A 32 -5.90 17.30 -15.44
CA LYS A 32 -6.32 16.91 -14.07
C LYS A 32 -7.82 16.69 -13.94
N GLU A 33 -8.62 17.48 -14.65
CA GLU A 33 -10.07 17.40 -14.67
C GLU A 33 -10.60 16.12 -15.36
N LYS A 34 -9.75 15.40 -16.09
CA LYS A 34 -10.07 14.11 -16.71
C LYS A 34 -9.92 12.93 -15.77
N MET A 35 -9.52 13.18 -14.51
CA MET A 35 -9.44 12.12 -13.51
C MET A 35 -10.81 11.46 -13.33
N PRO A 36 -10.92 10.11 -13.42
CA PRO A 36 -12.18 9.42 -13.21
C PRO A 36 -12.74 9.70 -11.81
N ALA A 37 -14.01 10.09 -11.75
CA ALA A 37 -14.69 10.31 -10.48
C ALA A 37 -15.03 9.00 -9.75
N LYS A 38 -15.13 7.89 -10.47
CA LYS A 38 -15.42 6.56 -9.94
C LYS A 38 -14.68 5.47 -10.75
N PRO A 39 -14.12 4.43 -10.09
CA PRO A 39 -13.99 4.32 -8.64
C PRO A 39 -13.09 5.41 -8.05
N LEU A 40 -13.28 5.75 -6.78
CA LEU A 40 -12.46 6.74 -6.10
C LEU A 40 -11.02 6.23 -5.99
N SER A 41 -10.12 6.81 -6.77
CA SER A 41 -8.69 6.49 -6.71
C SER A 41 -8.09 7.00 -5.40
N PRO A 42 -7.29 6.18 -4.68
CA PRO A 42 -6.53 6.65 -3.52
C PRO A 42 -5.30 7.48 -3.91
N GLY A 43 -5.00 7.60 -5.20
CA GLY A 43 -3.79 8.24 -5.70
C GLY A 43 -3.73 9.75 -5.43
N ARG A 44 -2.55 10.22 -5.12
CA ARG A 44 -2.21 11.61 -4.84
C ARG A 44 -1.36 12.18 -5.97
N ASP A 45 -1.51 13.45 -6.24
CA ASP A 45 -0.77 14.16 -7.26
C ASP A 45 0.53 14.73 -6.67
N PHE A 46 1.68 14.23 -7.11
CA PHE A 46 3.00 14.72 -6.72
C PHE A 46 3.71 15.52 -7.84
N SER A 47 2.98 16.02 -8.82
CA SER A 47 3.55 16.79 -9.93
C SER A 47 4.29 18.06 -9.47
N ARG A 48 3.81 18.71 -8.40
CA ARG A 48 4.47 19.86 -7.80
C ARG A 48 5.79 19.51 -7.13
N THR A 49 5.86 18.34 -6.48
CA THR A 49 7.14 17.84 -5.94
C THR A 49 8.15 17.60 -7.04
N LEU A 50 7.72 17.03 -8.18
CA LEU A 50 8.58 16.86 -9.34
C LEU A 50 9.08 18.20 -9.89
N ALA A 51 8.30 19.27 -9.76
CA ALA A 51 8.69 20.63 -10.12
C ALA A 51 9.62 21.30 -9.08
N GLY A 52 10.03 20.59 -8.02
CA GLY A 52 10.89 21.13 -6.97
C GLY A 52 10.16 21.93 -5.92
N GLU A 53 8.83 21.92 -5.89
CA GLU A 53 8.06 22.64 -4.88
C GLU A 53 7.92 21.80 -3.59
N TYR A 54 8.00 22.46 -2.45
CA TYR A 54 7.62 21.83 -1.19
C TYR A 54 6.10 21.64 -1.13
N VAL A 55 5.67 20.40 -0.97
CA VAL A 55 4.27 20.04 -0.79
C VAL A 55 4.14 19.22 0.49
N PRO A 56 3.25 19.58 1.43
CA PRO A 56 2.95 18.72 2.57
C PRO A 56 2.52 17.33 2.08
N TRP A 57 3.26 16.31 2.51
CA TRP A 57 3.07 14.95 2.04
C TRP A 57 3.03 13.98 3.21
N LYS A 58 2.07 13.09 3.20
CA LYS A 58 2.01 12.03 4.20
C LYS A 58 2.75 10.83 3.65
N ASP A 59 3.92 10.56 4.21
CA ASP A 59 4.77 9.44 3.81
C ASP A 59 4.19 8.12 4.31
N GLU A 60 3.23 7.62 3.56
CA GLU A 60 2.65 6.29 3.71
C GLU A 60 2.23 5.73 2.36
N VAL A 61 2.46 4.45 2.16
CA VAL A 61 2.00 3.71 0.98
C VAL A 61 1.34 2.41 1.42
N PHE A 62 0.34 1.99 0.63
CA PHE A 62 -0.45 0.80 0.89
C PHE A 62 -0.29 -0.18 -0.26
N TYR A 63 -0.25 -1.46 0.07
CA TYR A 63 -0.13 -2.56 -0.89
C TYR A 63 -1.24 -3.56 -0.66
N GLU A 64 -1.69 -4.16 -1.76
CA GLU A 64 -2.55 -5.33 -1.73
C GLU A 64 -2.10 -6.31 -2.82
N PHE A 65 -1.94 -7.56 -2.44
CA PHE A 65 -1.79 -8.66 -3.37
C PHE A 65 -2.53 -9.87 -2.80
N GLU A 66 -3.67 -10.20 -3.40
CA GLU A 66 -4.55 -11.28 -2.95
C GLU A 66 -4.89 -11.18 -1.44
N ASN A 67 -4.45 -12.16 -0.66
CA ASN A 67 -4.66 -12.23 0.77
C ASN A 67 -3.65 -11.44 1.62
N THR A 68 -2.78 -10.66 0.98
CA THR A 68 -1.75 -9.87 1.68
C THR A 68 -2.05 -8.39 1.53
N ARG A 69 -2.06 -7.68 2.66
CA ARG A 69 -2.13 -6.21 2.72
C ARG A 69 -0.96 -5.67 3.52
N ALA A 70 -0.43 -4.54 3.12
CA ALA A 70 0.66 -3.90 3.84
C ALA A 70 0.54 -2.38 3.84
N ILE A 71 1.08 -1.77 4.90
CA ILE A 71 1.35 -0.34 4.99
C ILE A 71 2.84 -0.15 5.25
N ARG A 72 3.45 0.80 4.53
CA ARG A 72 4.80 1.27 4.77
C ARG A 72 4.79 2.77 5.06
N THR A 73 5.56 3.15 6.06
CA THR A 73 5.93 4.53 6.39
C THR A 73 7.46 4.66 6.29
N PRO A 74 8.09 5.83 6.50
CA PRO A 74 9.55 5.93 6.54
C PRO A 74 10.18 4.96 7.54
N ASP A 75 9.58 4.84 8.73
CA ASP A 75 10.19 4.12 9.84
C ASP A 75 9.67 2.68 10.02
N TRP A 76 8.46 2.38 9.53
CA TRP A 76 7.78 1.12 9.83
C TRP A 76 7.12 0.49 8.62
N LYS A 77 7.06 -0.86 8.63
CA LYS A 77 6.26 -1.64 7.69
C LYS A 77 5.48 -2.71 8.44
N LEU A 78 4.16 -2.74 8.21
CA LEU A 78 3.28 -3.80 8.70
C LEU A 78 2.74 -4.58 7.51
N ILE A 79 2.88 -5.89 7.54
CA ILE A 79 2.31 -6.83 6.57
C ILE A 79 1.29 -7.70 7.30
N LYS A 80 0.09 -7.78 6.75
CA LYS A 80 -1.01 -8.61 7.23
C LYS A 80 -1.34 -9.65 6.17
N ARG A 81 -1.61 -10.89 6.61
CA ARG A 81 -2.05 -11.98 5.71
C ARG A 81 -3.36 -12.58 6.22
N PHE A 82 -4.34 -12.59 5.37
CA PHE A 82 -5.66 -13.16 5.68
C PHE A 82 -5.76 -14.59 5.10
N PRO A 83 -6.43 -15.51 5.79
CA PRO A 83 -6.95 -15.36 7.15
C PRO A 83 -5.96 -15.75 8.25
N TYR A 84 -4.83 -16.41 7.93
CA TYR A 84 -4.02 -17.12 8.94
C TYR A 84 -2.63 -16.54 9.19
N GLY A 85 -2.28 -15.41 8.56
CA GLY A 85 -0.94 -14.85 8.71
C GLY A 85 0.18 -15.72 8.09
N PRO A 86 1.41 -15.67 8.55
CA PRO A 86 1.91 -14.82 9.63
C PRO A 86 1.89 -13.33 9.29
N ASP A 87 1.61 -12.51 10.31
CA ASP A 87 1.82 -11.06 10.20
C ASP A 87 3.28 -10.71 10.43
N GLU A 88 3.71 -9.59 9.86
CA GLU A 88 5.09 -9.12 10.01
C GLU A 88 5.11 -7.62 10.32
N LEU A 89 5.99 -7.22 11.23
CA LEU A 89 6.26 -5.84 11.58
C LEU A 89 7.76 -5.60 11.55
N PHE A 90 8.19 -4.56 10.83
CA PHE A 90 9.59 -4.19 10.69
C PHE A 90 9.81 -2.73 11.04
N GLU A 91 10.90 -2.45 11.77
CA GLU A 91 11.42 -1.10 12.02
C GLU A 91 12.52 -0.80 11.00
N LEU A 92 12.18 -0.01 9.98
CA LEU A 92 13.04 0.16 8.80
C LEU A 92 14.28 1.02 9.07
N GLY A 93 14.25 1.87 10.10
CA GLY A 93 15.39 2.69 10.46
C GLY A 93 16.56 1.86 10.99
N SER A 94 16.28 0.84 11.80
CA SER A 94 17.29 -0.07 12.37
C SER A 94 17.47 -1.35 11.55
N ASP A 95 16.46 -1.75 10.80
CA ASP A 95 16.43 -2.97 9.97
C ASP A 95 15.91 -2.69 8.55
N PRO A 96 16.67 -1.98 7.71
CA PRO A 96 16.25 -1.64 6.34
C PRO A 96 16.11 -2.87 5.43
N HIS A 97 16.62 -4.03 5.86
CA HIS A 97 16.53 -5.30 5.12
C HIS A 97 15.41 -6.22 5.60
N GLU A 98 14.58 -5.77 6.55
CA GLU A 98 13.39 -6.51 7.01
C GLU A 98 13.71 -7.95 7.50
N ARG A 99 14.80 -8.11 8.25
CA ARG A 99 15.31 -9.42 8.71
C ARG A 99 14.68 -9.88 10.02
N THR A 100 14.22 -8.92 10.85
CA THR A 100 13.74 -9.20 12.20
C THR A 100 12.27 -8.85 12.31
N ASN A 101 11.41 -9.86 12.36
CA ASN A 101 9.98 -9.67 12.54
C ASN A 101 9.64 -9.32 13.99
N LEU A 102 9.13 -8.13 14.23
CA LEU A 102 8.80 -7.56 15.54
C LEU A 102 7.32 -7.74 15.93
N THR A 103 6.52 -8.46 15.13
CA THR A 103 5.06 -8.52 15.30
C THR A 103 4.61 -9.07 16.66
N ASN A 104 5.44 -9.91 17.30
CA ASN A 104 5.18 -10.53 18.60
C ASN A 104 5.96 -9.91 19.76
N VAL A 105 6.65 -8.80 19.52
CA VAL A 105 7.43 -8.09 20.56
C VAL A 105 6.50 -7.10 21.26
N PRO A 106 6.19 -7.28 22.56
CA PRO A 106 5.13 -6.53 23.24
C PRO A 106 5.30 -5.01 23.24
N VAL A 107 6.54 -4.51 23.32
CA VAL A 107 6.81 -3.06 23.32
C VAL A 107 6.37 -2.38 22.02
N HIS A 108 6.29 -3.10 20.91
CA HIS A 108 5.84 -2.59 19.61
C HIS A 108 4.31 -2.74 19.38
N GLY A 109 3.58 -3.27 20.36
CA GLY A 109 2.12 -3.41 20.30
C GLY A 109 1.38 -2.13 19.91
N PRO A 110 1.64 -0.98 20.55
CA PRO A 110 0.99 0.28 20.20
C PRO A 110 1.20 0.72 18.76
N ILE A 111 2.44 0.62 18.24
CA ILE A 111 2.73 0.99 16.84
C ILE A 111 2.05 0.01 15.85
N LYS A 112 2.08 -1.30 16.14
CA LYS A 112 1.37 -2.31 15.36
C LYS A 112 -0.12 -1.97 15.23
N LEU A 113 -0.78 -1.65 16.35
CA LEU A 113 -2.21 -1.30 16.36
C LEU A 113 -2.48 -0.02 15.58
N ALA A 114 -1.63 1.00 15.70
CA ALA A 114 -1.77 2.25 14.97
C ALA A 114 -1.63 2.04 13.46
N LEU A 115 -0.66 1.25 13.01
CA LEU A 115 -0.48 0.91 11.60
C LEU A 115 -1.63 0.04 11.08
N GLN A 116 -2.09 -0.93 11.86
CA GLN A 116 -3.23 -1.76 11.49
C GLN A 116 -4.49 -0.92 11.29
N LYS A 117 -4.79 -0.02 12.22
CA LYS A 117 -5.94 0.89 12.08
C LYS A 117 -5.86 1.71 10.78
N ARG A 118 -4.69 2.26 10.45
CA ARG A 118 -4.48 3.03 9.20
C ARG A 118 -4.69 2.15 7.97
N LEU A 119 -4.19 0.91 8.00
CA LEU A 119 -4.35 -0.08 6.93
C LEU A 119 -5.83 -0.42 6.73
N ASP A 120 -6.55 -0.72 7.80
CA ASP A 120 -7.96 -1.08 7.77
C ASP A 120 -8.83 0.09 7.29
N ASP A 121 -8.57 1.32 7.78
CA ASP A 121 -9.26 2.54 7.35
C ASP A 121 -9.07 2.81 5.85
N PHE A 122 -7.86 2.54 5.31
CA PHE A 122 -7.57 2.70 3.89
C PHE A 122 -8.40 1.72 3.05
N PHE A 123 -8.33 0.43 3.35
CA PHE A 123 -9.04 -0.58 2.55
C PHE A 123 -10.55 -0.51 2.74
N LYS A 124 -11.05 -0.16 3.92
CA LYS A 124 -12.48 0.12 4.13
C LYS A 124 -13.01 1.22 3.21
N ARG A 125 -12.17 2.19 2.86
CA ARG A 125 -12.54 3.32 1.98
C ARG A 125 -12.41 3.00 0.50
N HIS A 126 -11.42 2.18 0.11
CA HIS A 126 -11.00 2.04 -1.27
C HIS A 126 -11.18 0.64 -1.87
N ALA A 127 -11.33 -0.41 -1.06
CA ALA A 127 -11.55 -1.75 -1.58
C ALA A 127 -12.93 -1.86 -2.26
N ASP A 128 -12.97 -2.55 -3.39
CA ASP A 128 -14.23 -2.95 -4.02
C ASP A 128 -14.75 -4.21 -3.30
N PRO A 129 -15.94 -4.17 -2.68
CA PRO A 129 -16.46 -5.31 -1.91
C PRO A 129 -16.54 -6.62 -2.69
N ARG A 130 -16.69 -6.55 -4.02
CA ARG A 130 -16.75 -7.74 -4.88
C ARG A 130 -15.43 -8.52 -4.91
N PHE A 131 -14.33 -7.81 -4.71
CA PHE A 131 -12.96 -8.33 -4.81
C PHE A 131 -12.18 -8.20 -3.51
N ASP A 132 -12.85 -7.89 -2.42
CA ASP A 132 -12.24 -7.78 -1.10
C ASP A 132 -12.26 -9.15 -0.39
N LEU A 133 -11.21 -9.94 -0.60
CA LEU A 133 -11.05 -11.26 0.05
C LEU A 133 -11.12 -11.18 1.58
N TRP A 134 -10.75 -10.05 2.18
CA TRP A 134 -10.75 -9.83 3.63
C TRP A 134 -12.15 -9.68 4.21
N ASN A 135 -13.13 -9.33 3.38
CA ASN A 135 -14.50 -9.09 3.77
C ASN A 135 -15.50 -9.95 2.97
N GLY A 136 -15.06 -11.14 2.54
CA GLY A 136 -15.94 -12.12 1.87
C GLY A 136 -16.12 -11.91 0.37
N GLY A 137 -15.34 -11.03 -0.26
CA GLY A 137 -15.27 -10.88 -1.71
C GLY A 137 -14.47 -12.00 -2.38
N GLY A 138 -14.48 -12.01 -3.71
CA GLY A 138 -13.71 -12.98 -4.52
C GLY A 138 -12.33 -12.48 -4.91
N SER A 139 -11.45 -13.40 -5.33
CA SER A 139 -10.17 -13.04 -5.96
C SER A 139 -10.39 -12.40 -7.33
N LYS A 140 -9.59 -11.40 -7.67
CA LYS A 140 -9.50 -10.84 -9.04
C LYS A 140 -8.80 -11.80 -10.00
N THR A 141 -7.95 -12.68 -9.48
CA THR A 141 -7.14 -13.63 -10.23
C THR A 141 -7.82 -15.00 -10.25
N LYS A 142 -8.76 -15.21 -11.14
CA LYS A 142 -9.41 -16.52 -11.32
C LYS A 142 -8.45 -17.64 -11.75
N LEU A 143 -7.23 -17.31 -12.13
CA LEU A 143 -6.32 -18.22 -12.83
C LEU A 143 -5.31 -18.97 -11.95
N LEU A 144 -5.11 -18.58 -10.70
CA LEU A 144 -4.05 -19.19 -9.86
C LEU A 144 -4.59 -20.08 -8.74
N VAL A 145 -5.88 -20.21 -8.57
CA VAL A 145 -6.49 -20.95 -7.44
C VAL A 145 -7.35 -22.12 -7.90
N MET A 146 -7.52 -22.35 -9.21
CA MET A 146 -8.52 -23.30 -9.68
C MET A 146 -8.20 -24.78 -9.47
N ASP A 147 -6.96 -25.18 -9.18
CA ASP A 147 -6.63 -26.60 -9.03
C ASP A 147 -5.49 -26.93 -8.06
N ALA A 148 -5.14 -26.04 -7.15
CA ALA A 148 -4.24 -26.46 -6.08
C ALA A 148 -5.07 -27.14 -4.97
N PRO A 149 -4.83 -28.42 -4.66
CA PRO A 149 -5.45 -29.03 -3.49
C PRO A 149 -5.05 -28.21 -2.27
N VAL A 150 -6.02 -27.88 -1.43
CA VAL A 150 -5.78 -27.21 -0.13
C VAL A 150 -4.89 -28.14 0.69
N VAL A 151 -3.59 -27.92 0.61
CA VAL A 151 -2.63 -28.66 1.43
C VAL A 151 -2.75 -28.09 2.85
N GLY A 152 -3.32 -28.89 3.76
CA GLY A 152 -3.14 -28.71 5.18
C GLY A 152 -4.31 -28.18 5.99
N VAL A 153 -5.50 -28.75 5.84
CA VAL A 153 -6.44 -28.83 6.98
C VAL A 153 -6.34 -30.26 7.50
N PRO A 154 -5.74 -30.49 8.69
CA PRO A 154 -5.86 -31.81 9.30
C PRO A 154 -7.33 -32.07 9.59
N ALA A 155 -7.84 -33.21 9.12
CA ALA A 155 -9.16 -33.68 9.51
C ALA A 155 -9.19 -33.79 11.04
N SER A 156 -10.14 -33.10 11.67
CA SER A 156 -10.46 -33.29 13.08
C SER A 156 -11.09 -34.69 13.20
N GLU A 157 -10.37 -35.60 13.86
CA GLU A 157 -10.99 -36.79 14.46
C GLU A 157 -11.84 -36.39 15.67
#